data_5f54dbbc7035ff5561bac9104aca8839
#
_entry.id   5f54dbbc7035ff5561bac9104aca8839
#
_cell.length_a   1.000
_cell.length_b   1.000
_cell.length_c   1.000
_cell.angle_alpha   90.00
_cell.angle_beta   90.00
_cell.angle_gamma   90.00
#
_symmetry.space_group_name_H-M   'P 1'
#
loop_
_entity.id
_entity.type
_entity.pdbx_description
1 polymer ?
#
loop_
_entity_poly.entity_id
_entity_poly.type
_entity_poly.pdbx_seq_one_letter_code
_entity_poly.pdbx_strand_id
1 'polypeptide(L)'
;MEQFHGTTILCVRRNGVAAMAGDGQVTLGNIVFKGTARKVRRVYHDRIMVGFAGATADAFTLVERFEGKLEKHSGILMRAAVELAKEWRTDRALRHLEAMMIVADKDSTLILSGNGDVIEPEHGIAAIGSGGAYAQSAARALMEHTEMSAEAIARASLTIAGDLCIYTNHNLTVETVGEAPEAKKA
;
A
#
# COMPACT_ATOMS: atom_id res chain seq x y z
N MET A 1 18.85 6.98 -18.22
CA MET A 1 17.39 7.12 -18.44
C MET A 1 16.82 7.70 -17.15
N GLU A 2 16.09 8.80 -17.21
CA GLU A 2 15.45 9.37 -16.01
C GLU A 2 14.41 8.37 -15.49
N GLN A 3 14.49 8.05 -14.21
CA GLN A 3 13.63 7.07 -13.55
C GLN A 3 12.37 7.78 -13.02
N PHE A 4 11.19 7.18 -13.22
CA PHE A 4 9.97 7.67 -12.61
C PHE A 4 10.02 7.47 -11.10
N HIS A 5 9.91 8.55 -10.36
CA HIS A 5 9.84 8.56 -8.90
C HIS A 5 8.49 9.14 -8.44
N GLY A 6 8.13 8.82 -7.25
CA GLY A 6 6.97 9.42 -6.61
C GLY A 6 5.85 8.42 -6.39
N THR A 7 5.88 7.85 -5.24
CA THR A 7 4.77 7.07 -4.70
C THR A 7 4.94 6.98 -3.20
N THR A 8 3.89 7.25 -2.48
CA THR A 8 3.82 6.95 -1.05
C THR A 8 2.54 6.19 -0.80
N ILE A 9 2.66 4.99 -0.26
CA ILE A 9 1.55 4.15 0.19
C ILE A 9 1.72 3.90 1.67
N LEU A 10 0.63 4.04 2.40
CA LEU A 10 0.52 3.72 3.82
C LEU A 10 -0.70 2.85 4.05
N CYS A 11 -0.56 1.77 4.80
CA CYS A 11 -1.67 0.98 5.32
C CYS A 11 -1.61 1.00 6.86
N VAL A 12 -2.72 1.31 7.48
CA VAL A 12 -2.89 1.34 8.94
C VAL A 12 -4.01 0.38 9.31
N ARG A 13 -3.74 -0.49 10.29
CA ARG A 13 -4.75 -1.41 10.85
C ARG A 13 -5.01 -1.07 12.30
N ARG A 14 -6.29 -0.78 12.63
CA ARG A 14 -6.73 -0.48 13.98
C ARG A 14 -8.18 -0.92 14.18
N ASN A 15 -8.48 -1.55 15.31
CA ASN A 15 -9.85 -1.92 15.71
C ASN A 15 -10.63 -2.68 14.62
N GLY A 16 -10.01 -3.70 13.99
CA GLY A 16 -10.66 -4.53 12.98
C GLY A 16 -10.76 -3.89 11.58
N VAL A 17 -10.34 -2.64 11.42
CA VAL A 17 -10.32 -1.93 10.12
C VAL A 17 -8.90 -1.75 9.64
N ALA A 18 -8.64 -2.09 8.37
CA ALA A 18 -7.44 -1.67 7.66
C ALA A 18 -7.81 -0.52 6.70
N ALA A 19 -7.05 0.57 6.76
CA ALA A 19 -7.15 1.70 5.86
C ALA A 19 -5.84 1.82 5.06
N MET A 20 -5.94 1.81 3.73
CA MET A 20 -4.80 2.01 2.84
C MET A 20 -4.96 3.32 2.10
N ALA A 21 -3.95 4.17 2.21
CA ALA A 21 -3.90 5.47 1.57
C ALA A 21 -2.69 5.57 0.63
N GLY A 22 -2.87 6.25 -0.49
CA GLY A 22 -1.80 6.57 -1.44
C GLY A 22 -1.93 7.99 -1.95
N ASP A 23 -0.81 8.64 -2.19
CA ASP A 23 -0.76 9.93 -2.88
C ASP A 23 -0.96 9.78 -4.38
N GLY A 24 -1.14 10.89 -5.09
CA GLY A 24 -1.37 10.91 -6.55
C GLY A 24 -0.17 11.31 -7.40
N GLN A 25 1.00 11.61 -6.83
CA GLN A 25 2.11 12.18 -7.58
C GLN A 25 2.90 11.13 -8.36
N VAL A 26 3.15 11.42 -9.63
CA VAL A 26 4.14 10.75 -10.49
C VAL A 26 5.13 11.80 -10.94
N THR A 27 6.41 11.58 -10.65
CA THR A 27 7.50 12.53 -10.95
C THR A 27 8.47 11.89 -11.94
N LEU A 28 8.91 12.66 -12.91
CA LEU A 28 9.97 12.30 -13.86
C LEU A 28 11.11 13.32 -13.71
N GLY A 29 12.25 12.88 -13.18
CA GLY A 29 13.33 13.78 -12.82
C GLY A 29 12.84 14.86 -11.85
N ASN A 30 12.86 16.12 -12.28
CA ASN A 30 12.44 17.29 -11.49
C ASN A 30 11.03 17.80 -11.84
N ILE A 31 10.25 17.04 -12.61
CA ILE A 31 8.94 17.48 -13.10
C ILE A 31 7.84 16.61 -12.52
N VAL A 32 6.79 17.22 -11.96
CA VAL A 32 5.54 16.52 -11.64
C VAL A 32 4.81 16.19 -12.94
N PHE A 33 4.87 14.94 -13.35
CA PHE A 33 4.29 14.45 -14.60
C PHE A 33 2.77 14.22 -14.46
N LYS A 34 2.31 13.77 -13.29
CA LYS A 34 0.90 13.58 -12.96
C LYS A 34 0.68 13.77 -11.47
N GLY A 35 -0.40 14.43 -11.07
CA GLY A 35 -0.73 14.70 -9.67
C GLY A 35 -1.92 13.88 -9.13
N THR A 36 -2.57 13.08 -9.98
CA THR A 36 -3.86 12.40 -9.66
C THR A 36 -3.85 10.92 -10.00
N ALA A 37 -2.69 10.26 -9.90
CA ALA A 37 -2.58 8.83 -10.13
C ALA A 37 -3.27 8.04 -9.00
N ARG A 38 -4.02 7.01 -9.36
CA ARG A 38 -4.60 6.08 -8.39
C ARG A 38 -3.62 4.92 -8.15
N LYS A 39 -3.00 4.89 -6.99
CA LYS A 39 -1.99 3.91 -6.58
C LYS A 39 -2.52 2.88 -5.58
N VAL A 40 -3.74 3.07 -5.10
CA VAL A 40 -4.49 2.13 -4.25
C VAL A 40 -5.71 1.65 -5.00
N ARG A 41 -5.95 0.35 -4.98
CA ARG A 41 -7.06 -0.32 -5.65
C ARG A 41 -7.66 -1.40 -4.79
N ARG A 42 -8.92 -1.74 -5.07
CA ARG A 42 -9.56 -2.96 -4.59
C ARG A 42 -9.49 -4.04 -5.66
N VAL A 43 -9.25 -5.26 -5.24
CA VAL A 43 -9.19 -6.46 -6.09
C VAL A 43 -9.98 -7.59 -5.43
N TYR A 44 -10.18 -8.68 -6.17
CA TYR A 44 -10.83 -9.90 -5.68
C TYR A 44 -12.17 -9.61 -4.99
N HIS A 45 -13.19 -9.23 -5.78
CA HIS A 45 -14.54 -8.90 -5.31
C HIS A 45 -14.58 -7.79 -4.25
N ASP A 46 -13.73 -6.78 -4.38
CA ASP A 46 -13.58 -5.64 -3.46
C ASP A 46 -13.19 -6.00 -2.02
N ARG A 47 -12.66 -7.23 -1.81
CA ARG A 47 -12.31 -7.74 -0.48
C ARG A 47 -10.86 -7.49 -0.08
N ILE A 48 -10.02 -7.18 -1.05
CA ILE A 48 -8.58 -7.01 -0.86
C ILE A 48 -8.14 -5.66 -1.41
N MET A 49 -7.35 -4.94 -0.63
CA MET A 49 -6.70 -3.69 -1.06
C MET A 49 -5.28 -3.97 -1.52
N VAL A 50 -4.87 -3.28 -2.58
CA VAL A 50 -3.51 -3.31 -3.11
C VAL A 50 -2.99 -1.89 -3.26
N GLY A 51 -1.83 -1.60 -2.70
CA GLY A 51 -1.07 -0.37 -2.91
C GLY A 51 0.28 -0.68 -3.52
N PHE A 52 0.71 0.12 -4.48
CA PHE A 52 1.92 -0.13 -5.25
C PHE A 52 2.85 1.08 -5.28
N ALA A 53 4.15 0.85 -5.07
CA ALA A 53 5.22 1.82 -5.22
C ALA A 53 6.24 1.32 -6.24
N GLY A 54 6.44 2.09 -7.32
CA GLY A 54 7.33 1.76 -8.45
C GLY A 54 6.82 2.37 -9.76
N ALA A 55 7.34 1.92 -10.90
CA ALA A 55 6.91 2.40 -12.20
C ALA A 55 5.47 1.98 -12.52
N THR A 56 4.69 2.89 -13.09
CA THR A 56 3.24 2.70 -13.31
C THR A 56 2.92 1.51 -14.22
N ALA A 57 3.73 1.25 -15.24
CA ALA A 57 3.53 0.11 -16.15
C ALA A 57 3.68 -1.23 -15.42
N ASP A 58 4.59 -1.29 -14.47
CA ASP A 58 4.89 -2.48 -13.68
C ASP A 58 3.78 -2.79 -12.67
N ALA A 59 3.11 -1.74 -12.17
CA ALA A 59 1.98 -1.85 -11.25
C ALA A 59 0.84 -2.69 -11.83
N PHE A 60 0.47 -2.44 -13.09
CA PHE A 60 -0.63 -3.15 -13.73
C PHE A 60 -0.33 -4.65 -13.86
N THR A 61 0.87 -4.98 -14.33
CA THR A 61 1.28 -6.38 -14.50
C THR A 61 1.29 -7.12 -13.17
N LEU A 62 1.82 -6.51 -12.10
CA LEU A 62 1.88 -7.15 -10.79
C LEU A 62 0.49 -7.31 -10.15
N VAL A 63 -0.39 -6.32 -10.30
CA VAL A 63 -1.77 -6.41 -9.80
C VAL A 63 -2.52 -7.53 -10.53
N GLU A 64 -2.44 -7.61 -11.85
CA GLU A 64 -3.06 -8.68 -12.65
C GLU A 64 -2.55 -10.07 -12.24
N ARG A 65 -1.23 -10.23 -12.07
CA ARG A 65 -0.64 -11.48 -11.59
C ARG A 65 -1.14 -11.83 -10.19
N PHE A 66 -1.26 -10.83 -9.32
CA PHE A 66 -1.76 -11.04 -7.96
C PHE A 66 -3.23 -11.48 -7.94
N GLU A 67 -4.08 -10.86 -8.75
CA GLU A 67 -5.49 -11.28 -8.90
C GLU A 67 -5.58 -12.74 -9.36
N GLY A 68 -4.78 -13.15 -10.34
CA GLY A 68 -4.70 -14.56 -10.76
C GLY A 68 -4.28 -15.52 -9.62
N LYS A 69 -3.39 -15.09 -8.71
CA LYS A 69 -3.04 -15.90 -7.52
C LYS A 69 -4.17 -15.94 -6.50
N LEU A 70 -4.89 -14.83 -6.31
CA LEU A 70 -6.05 -14.79 -5.43
C LEU A 70 -7.17 -15.72 -5.91
N GLU A 71 -7.48 -15.71 -7.20
CA GLU A 71 -8.45 -16.65 -7.80
C GLU A 71 -8.01 -18.10 -7.57
N LYS A 72 -6.75 -18.43 -7.89
CA LYS A 72 -6.20 -19.78 -7.71
C LYS A 72 -6.27 -20.28 -6.26
N HIS A 73 -6.12 -19.38 -5.28
CA HIS A 73 -6.08 -19.71 -3.86
C HIS A 73 -7.35 -19.29 -3.10
N SER A 74 -8.47 -19.09 -3.81
CA SER A 74 -9.78 -18.77 -3.20
C SER A 74 -9.74 -17.56 -2.25
N GLY A 75 -8.93 -16.54 -2.60
CA GLY A 75 -8.80 -15.30 -1.84
C GLY A 75 -7.94 -15.41 -0.56
N ILE A 76 -7.20 -16.51 -0.36
CA ILE A 76 -6.30 -16.62 0.79
C ILE A 76 -5.09 -15.72 0.58
N LEU A 77 -5.09 -14.56 1.23
CA LEU A 77 -4.13 -13.47 1.03
C LEU A 77 -2.67 -13.95 1.15
N MET A 78 -2.31 -14.61 2.25
CA MET A 78 -0.95 -15.07 2.51
C MET A 78 -0.44 -16.03 1.40
N ARG A 79 -1.27 -16.96 0.95
CA ARG A 79 -0.89 -17.90 -0.10
C ARG A 79 -0.67 -17.20 -1.44
N ALA A 80 -1.59 -16.31 -1.82
CA ALA A 80 -1.47 -15.53 -3.04
C ALA A 80 -0.21 -14.64 -3.02
N ALA A 81 0.07 -14.00 -1.88
CA ALA A 81 1.24 -13.15 -1.68
C ALA A 81 2.55 -13.93 -1.82
N VAL A 82 2.67 -15.09 -1.17
CA VAL A 82 3.87 -15.95 -1.26
C VAL A 82 4.08 -16.46 -2.69
N GLU A 83 3.02 -16.88 -3.38
CA GLU A 83 3.11 -17.34 -4.77
C GLU A 83 3.52 -16.21 -5.72
N LEU A 84 2.99 -14.99 -5.52
CA LEU A 84 3.41 -13.83 -6.31
C LEU A 84 4.88 -13.48 -6.05
N ALA A 85 5.32 -13.44 -4.79
CA ALA A 85 6.69 -13.09 -4.42
C ALA A 85 7.71 -14.09 -5.02
N LYS A 86 7.39 -15.39 -5.02
CA LYS A 86 8.22 -16.41 -5.68
C LYS A 86 8.29 -16.19 -7.19
N GLU A 87 7.16 -15.93 -7.84
CA GLU A 87 7.10 -15.64 -9.28
C GLU A 87 7.85 -14.36 -9.60
N TRP A 88 7.65 -13.29 -8.84
CA TRP A 88 8.32 -12.01 -9.02
C TRP A 88 9.84 -12.14 -9.04
N ARG A 89 10.39 -12.87 -8.06
CA ARG A 89 11.82 -13.12 -7.96
C ARG A 89 12.39 -13.94 -9.13
N THR A 90 11.64 -14.90 -9.67
CA THR A 90 12.14 -15.91 -10.62
C THR A 90 11.79 -15.62 -12.07
N ASP A 91 10.71 -14.88 -12.34
CA ASP A 91 10.29 -14.54 -13.70
C ASP A 91 11.26 -13.52 -14.31
N ARG A 92 11.66 -13.75 -15.56
CA ARG A 92 12.64 -12.90 -16.26
C ARG A 92 12.16 -11.47 -16.48
N ALA A 93 10.86 -11.29 -16.69
CA ALA A 93 10.26 -9.96 -16.90
C ALA A 93 10.07 -9.23 -15.55
N LEU A 94 9.58 -9.94 -14.53
CA LEU A 94 9.23 -9.34 -13.25
C LEU A 94 10.44 -9.02 -12.36
N ARG A 95 11.46 -9.86 -12.36
CA ARG A 95 12.62 -9.73 -11.44
C ARG A 95 13.43 -8.44 -11.58
N HIS A 96 13.25 -7.72 -12.67
CA HIS A 96 13.89 -6.42 -12.91
C HIS A 96 13.06 -5.23 -12.44
N LEU A 97 11.84 -5.48 -11.92
CA LEU A 97 10.95 -4.44 -11.42
C LEU A 97 11.41 -3.98 -10.04
N GLU A 98 11.90 -2.77 -9.97
CA GLU A 98 12.20 -2.08 -8.70
C GLU A 98 10.91 -1.53 -8.11
N ALA A 99 10.17 -2.39 -7.41
CA ALA A 99 8.86 -2.05 -6.89
C ALA A 99 8.60 -2.75 -5.55
N MET A 100 7.60 -2.23 -4.85
CA MET A 100 7.04 -2.82 -3.64
C MET A 100 5.52 -2.77 -3.69
N MET A 101 4.88 -3.73 -3.05
CA MET A 101 3.42 -3.76 -2.89
C MET A 101 3.06 -3.87 -1.42
N ILE A 102 1.96 -3.23 -1.02
CA ILE A 102 1.23 -3.54 0.20
C ILE A 102 -0.09 -4.17 -0.22
N VAL A 103 -0.42 -5.31 0.37
CA VAL A 103 -1.70 -5.98 0.18
C VAL A 103 -2.37 -6.17 1.54
N ALA A 104 -3.67 -5.94 1.62
CA ALA A 104 -4.40 -6.07 2.87
C ALA A 104 -5.83 -6.57 2.64
N ASP A 105 -6.26 -7.48 3.48
CA ASP A 105 -7.66 -7.88 3.66
C ASP A 105 -8.17 -7.48 5.06
N LYS A 106 -9.33 -7.99 5.45
CA LYS A 106 -9.91 -7.72 6.77
C LYS A 106 -9.04 -8.22 7.94
N ASP A 107 -8.21 -9.26 7.72
CA ASP A 107 -7.46 -9.94 8.78
C ASP A 107 -5.96 -9.62 8.77
N SER A 108 -5.35 -9.44 7.59
CA SER A 108 -3.90 -9.36 7.43
C SER A 108 -3.47 -8.20 6.55
N THR A 109 -2.24 -7.71 6.78
CA THR A 109 -1.53 -6.74 5.94
C THR A 109 -0.14 -7.29 5.65
N LEU A 110 0.29 -7.29 4.39
CA LEU A 110 1.58 -7.81 3.95
C LEU A 110 2.30 -6.82 3.05
N ILE A 111 3.62 -6.76 3.19
CA ILE A 111 4.51 -6.04 2.27
C ILE A 111 5.23 -7.07 1.42
N LEU A 112 5.20 -6.88 0.09
CA LEU A 112 5.88 -7.71 -0.89
C LEU A 112 6.97 -6.91 -1.60
N SER A 113 8.13 -7.53 -1.83
CA SER A 113 9.23 -6.94 -2.61
C SER A 113 9.60 -7.80 -3.82
N GLY A 114 10.26 -7.18 -4.80
CA GLY A 114 10.82 -7.87 -5.96
C GLY A 114 11.93 -8.87 -5.61
N ASN A 115 12.48 -8.81 -4.41
CA ASN A 115 13.45 -9.78 -3.91
C ASN A 115 12.81 -11.09 -3.42
N GLY A 116 11.49 -11.15 -3.40
CA GLY A 116 10.72 -12.32 -2.94
C GLY A 116 10.35 -12.27 -1.47
N ASP A 117 10.49 -11.12 -0.81
CA ASP A 117 10.09 -10.96 0.58
C ASP A 117 8.57 -10.86 0.70
N VAL A 118 8.04 -11.48 1.75
CA VAL A 118 6.66 -11.30 2.22
C VAL A 118 6.75 -11.01 3.71
N ILE A 119 6.47 -9.77 4.09
CA ILE A 119 6.68 -9.27 5.45
C ILE A 119 5.33 -8.86 6.04
N GLU A 120 5.02 -9.37 7.21
CA GLU A 120 3.92 -8.87 8.03
C GLU A 120 4.45 -7.69 8.87
N PRO A 121 3.86 -6.49 8.75
CA PRO A 121 4.38 -5.31 9.44
C PRO A 121 4.08 -5.36 10.93
N GLU A 122 4.99 -4.82 11.73
CA GLU A 122 4.76 -4.59 13.15
C GLU A 122 3.78 -3.43 13.38
N HIS A 123 3.13 -3.42 14.53
CA HIS A 123 2.24 -2.34 14.99
C HIS A 123 1.05 -2.03 14.07
N GLY A 124 0.71 -2.91 13.13
CA GLY A 124 -0.38 -2.68 12.19
C GLY A 124 -0.14 -1.56 11.18
N ILE A 125 1.12 -1.19 10.92
CA ILE A 125 1.49 -0.08 10.03
C ILE A 125 2.46 -0.59 8.97
N ALA A 126 2.09 -0.45 7.69
CA ALA A 126 2.93 -0.73 6.55
C ALA A 126 3.07 0.52 5.70
N ALA A 127 4.29 0.90 5.32
CA ALA A 127 4.54 2.04 4.44
C ALA A 127 5.61 1.72 3.41
N ILE A 128 5.42 2.19 2.18
CA ILE A 128 6.37 2.01 1.07
C ILE A 128 6.46 3.28 0.23
N GLY A 129 7.54 3.37 -0.54
CA GLY A 129 7.79 4.47 -1.46
C GLY A 129 8.52 5.64 -0.83
N SER A 130 8.66 6.73 -1.60
CA SER A 130 9.55 7.87 -1.28
C SER A 130 9.20 8.57 0.04
N GLY A 131 7.92 8.79 0.32
CA GLY A 131 7.42 9.38 1.55
C GLY A 131 7.12 8.37 2.65
N GLY A 132 7.39 7.08 2.42
CA GLY A 132 6.99 5.98 3.30
C GLY A 132 7.49 6.15 4.75
N ALA A 133 8.75 6.51 4.93
CA ALA A 133 9.32 6.69 6.28
C ALA A 133 8.65 7.84 7.07
N TYR A 134 8.30 8.94 6.39
CA TYR A 134 7.58 10.04 7.02
C TYR A 134 6.16 9.64 7.40
N ALA A 135 5.45 8.98 6.47
CA ALA A 135 4.10 8.48 6.72
C ALA A 135 4.07 7.44 7.86
N GLN A 136 5.04 6.51 7.88
CA GLN A 136 5.16 5.49 8.93
C GLN A 136 5.42 6.11 10.30
N SER A 137 6.33 7.08 10.39
CA SER A 137 6.66 7.76 11.65
C SER A 137 5.45 8.53 12.19
N ALA A 138 4.74 9.26 11.33
CA ALA A 138 3.52 9.97 11.70
C ALA A 138 2.42 9.01 12.14
N ALA A 139 2.17 7.93 11.37
CA ALA A 139 1.18 6.92 11.70
C ALA A 139 1.48 6.25 13.05
N ARG A 140 2.74 5.94 13.32
CA ARG A 140 3.16 5.35 14.59
C ARG A 140 2.85 6.25 15.77
N ALA A 141 3.19 7.53 15.69
CA ALA A 141 2.90 8.50 16.75
C ALA A 141 1.38 8.66 16.97
N LEU A 142 0.60 8.79 15.90
CA LEU A 142 -0.85 8.91 15.99
C LEU A 142 -1.51 7.64 16.54
N MET A 143 -1.01 6.47 16.17
CA MET A 143 -1.48 5.18 16.66
C MET A 143 -1.27 5.03 18.17
N GLU A 144 -0.14 5.48 18.69
CA GLU A 144 0.23 5.34 20.11
C GLU A 144 -0.42 6.39 21.01
N HIS A 145 -0.63 7.61 20.49
CA HIS A 145 -1.01 8.76 21.32
C HIS A 145 -2.39 9.32 21.05
N THR A 146 -3.18 8.69 20.17
CA THR A 146 -4.54 9.15 19.86
C THR A 146 -5.52 7.99 19.74
N GLU A 147 -6.82 8.33 19.78
CA GLU A 147 -7.93 7.39 19.51
C GLU A 147 -8.48 7.54 18.08
N MET A 148 -7.73 8.13 17.15
CA MET A 148 -8.12 8.30 15.76
C MET A 148 -8.40 6.94 15.10
N SER A 149 -9.36 6.92 14.17
CA SER A 149 -9.63 5.72 13.35
C SER A 149 -8.45 5.41 12.42
N ALA A 150 -8.38 4.17 11.91
CA ALA A 150 -7.37 3.76 10.94
C ALA A 150 -7.34 4.69 9.72
N GLU A 151 -8.52 5.07 9.18
CA GLU A 151 -8.63 5.99 8.05
C GLU A 151 -8.13 7.39 8.39
N ALA A 152 -8.50 7.93 9.54
CA ALA A 152 -8.06 9.26 9.98
C ALA A 152 -6.54 9.32 10.17
N ILE A 153 -5.94 8.27 10.75
CA ILE A 153 -4.49 8.15 10.89
C ILE A 153 -3.83 8.09 9.52
N ALA A 154 -4.33 7.27 8.60
CA ALA A 154 -3.76 7.13 7.26
C ALA A 154 -3.78 8.46 6.49
N ARG A 155 -4.90 9.20 6.53
CA ARG A 155 -5.02 10.53 5.90
C ARG A 155 -4.05 11.55 6.51
N ALA A 156 -4.04 11.68 7.82
CA ALA A 156 -3.17 12.63 8.52
C ALA A 156 -1.68 12.34 8.25
N SER A 157 -1.30 11.08 8.29
CA SER A 157 0.09 10.66 8.08
C SER A 157 0.57 10.89 6.65
N LEU A 158 -0.27 10.66 5.63
CA LEU A 158 0.07 10.98 4.24
C LEU A 158 0.09 12.48 3.98
N THR A 159 -0.74 13.25 4.66
CA THR A 159 -0.69 14.73 4.60
C THR A 159 0.66 15.23 5.11
N ILE A 160 1.11 14.74 6.28
CA ILE A 160 2.44 15.06 6.82
C ILE A 160 3.57 14.62 5.88
N ALA A 161 3.45 13.43 5.30
CA ALA A 161 4.43 12.98 4.32
C ALA A 161 4.46 13.88 3.07
N GLY A 162 3.32 14.39 2.62
CA GLY A 162 3.21 15.33 1.52
C GLY A 162 3.84 16.69 1.80
N ASP A 163 3.84 17.13 3.07
CA ASP A 163 4.50 18.36 3.49
C ASP A 163 6.04 18.24 3.50
N LEU A 164 6.56 17.04 3.69
CA LEU A 164 7.99 16.78 3.88
C LEU A 164 8.68 16.20 2.65
N CYS A 165 7.99 15.36 1.89
CA CYS A 165 8.54 14.62 0.76
C CYS A 165 8.17 15.29 -0.57
N ILE A 166 9.16 15.78 -1.30
CA ILE A 166 8.94 16.43 -2.59
C ILE A 166 8.33 15.52 -3.67
N TYR A 167 8.34 14.21 -3.45
CA TYR A 167 7.78 13.20 -4.34
C TYR A 167 6.37 12.73 -3.91
N THR A 168 5.76 13.39 -2.95
CA THR A 168 4.44 13.04 -2.38
C THR A 168 3.55 14.28 -2.41
N ASN A 169 2.29 14.12 -2.85
CA ASN A 169 1.32 15.21 -2.84
C ASN A 169 0.11 14.93 -1.95
N HIS A 170 -0.82 15.89 -1.86
CA HIS A 170 -2.01 15.82 -1.02
C HIS A 170 -3.25 15.28 -1.74
N ASN A 171 -3.12 14.82 -3.00
CA ASN A 171 -4.21 14.17 -3.73
C ASN A 171 -4.32 12.70 -3.29
N LEU A 172 -5.00 12.45 -2.20
CA LEU A 172 -5.04 11.14 -1.55
C LEU A 172 -6.20 10.28 -2.08
N THR A 173 -5.89 9.02 -2.40
CA THR A 173 -6.87 7.94 -2.54
C THR A 173 -6.82 7.09 -1.27
N VAL A 174 -7.97 6.87 -0.63
CA VAL A 174 -8.06 6.03 0.58
C VAL A 174 -9.14 4.98 0.40
N GLU A 175 -8.80 3.75 0.73
CA GLU A 175 -9.69 2.59 0.74
C GLU A 175 -9.65 1.92 2.11
N THR A 176 -10.74 1.28 2.52
CA THR A 176 -10.82 0.59 3.82
C THR A 176 -11.44 -0.80 3.66
N VAL A 177 -10.96 -1.78 4.43
CA VAL A 177 -11.56 -3.11 4.56
C VAL A 177 -11.67 -3.50 6.03
N GLY A 178 -12.60 -4.40 6.34
CA GLY A 178 -12.93 -4.77 7.72
C GLY A 178 -14.05 -3.93 8.31
N GLU A 179 -14.48 -4.31 9.49
CA GLU A 179 -15.56 -3.64 10.22
C GLU A 179 -15.08 -3.27 11.62
N ALA A 180 -15.35 -2.04 12.03
CA ALA A 180 -15.11 -1.66 13.41
C ALA A 180 -16.03 -2.48 14.33
N PRO A 181 -15.54 -2.95 15.49
CA PRO A 181 -16.40 -3.64 16.45
C PRO A 181 -17.60 -2.75 16.81
N GLU A 182 -18.79 -3.34 16.82
CA GLU A 182 -19.99 -2.64 17.26
C GLU A 182 -19.77 -2.06 18.65
N ALA A 183 -20.02 -0.76 18.82
CA ALA A 183 -20.00 -0.15 20.14
C ALA A 183 -20.98 -0.91 21.03
N LYS A 184 -20.47 -1.60 22.06
CA LYS A 184 -21.35 -2.22 23.07
C LYS A 184 -22.23 -1.10 23.60
N LYS A 185 -23.53 -1.17 23.27
CA LYS A 185 -24.54 -0.32 23.92
C LYS A 185 -24.47 -0.64 25.43
N ALA A 186 -24.03 0.35 26.18
CA ALA A 186 -24.07 0.33 27.64
C ALA A 186 -25.50 0.47 28.13
#